data_8183dac853906430a2404134c4b4d22f
#
_entry.id   8183dac853906430a2404134c4b4d22f
#
_cell.length_a   1.000
_cell.length_b   1.000
_cell.length_c   1.000
_cell.angle_alpha   90.00
_cell.angle_beta   90.00
_cell.angle_gamma   90.00
#
_symmetry.space_group_name_H-M   'P 1'
#
loop_
_entity.id
_entity.type
_entity.pdbx_description
1 polymer ?
#
loop_
_entity_poly.entity_id
_entity_poly.type
_entity_poly.pdbx_seq_one_letter_code
_entity_poly.pdbx_strand_id
1 'polypeptide(L)'
;MSLALALDGSFDWSLVPGYIVAQMLGAIVGATIVWLMYLPHWKATEEAGAKLGVFSTAPAIKNYFANFLSEIIGTMALTLGILFIGVNKIADGLNPLIVGALIVAIGLSLGGATGYAINPARDLGPRIAHAILPIAGKGGSNWSYAIVPILGPIAGGLLGAVVYAVFYKHTFNIGCAIAIVVVIITLILGYILNKSSKKGDIESIY
;
A
#
# COMPACT_ATOMS: atom_id res chain seq x y z
N MET A 1 -6.12 -2.09 5.28
CA MET A 1 -7.57 -2.43 5.40
C MET A 1 -7.94 -2.88 6.81
N SER A 2 -7.32 -3.92 7.40
CA SER A 2 -7.69 -4.43 8.74
C SER A 2 -7.79 -3.34 9.82
N LEU A 3 -6.81 -2.42 9.89
CA LEU A 3 -6.85 -1.27 10.82
C LEU A 3 -8.04 -0.33 10.56
N ALA A 4 -8.36 -0.09 9.29
CA ALA A 4 -9.46 0.79 8.90
C ALA A 4 -10.83 0.20 9.29
N LEU A 5 -11.03 -1.09 9.06
CA LEU A 5 -12.25 -1.81 9.44
C LEU A 5 -12.36 -1.95 10.95
N ALA A 6 -11.26 -2.12 11.67
CA ALA A 6 -11.25 -2.13 13.14
C ALA A 6 -11.60 -0.76 13.71
N LEU A 7 -11.10 0.34 13.11
CA LEU A 7 -11.48 1.71 13.48
C LEU A 7 -12.96 1.98 13.22
N ASP A 8 -13.50 1.47 12.12
CA ASP A 8 -14.93 1.56 11.78
C ASP A 8 -15.84 0.73 12.71
N GLY A 9 -15.28 -0.23 13.44
CA GLY A 9 -15.99 -1.16 14.32
C GLY A 9 -16.57 -2.39 13.62
N SER A 10 -16.32 -2.57 12.32
CA SER A 10 -16.75 -3.73 11.55
C SER A 10 -15.77 -4.92 11.60
N PHE A 11 -14.65 -4.76 12.32
CA PHE A 11 -13.64 -5.79 12.51
C PHE A 11 -13.05 -5.74 13.94
N ASP A 12 -12.86 -6.91 14.57
CA ASP A 12 -12.33 -6.98 15.93
C ASP A 12 -10.84 -6.65 15.99
N TRP A 13 -10.45 -5.75 16.88
CA TRP A 13 -9.06 -5.37 17.12
C TRP A 13 -8.17 -6.54 17.53
N SER A 14 -8.71 -7.53 18.25
CA SER A 14 -7.97 -8.71 18.69
C SER A 14 -7.48 -9.57 17.51
N LEU A 15 -8.18 -9.51 16.37
CA LEU A 15 -7.83 -10.25 15.15
C LEU A 15 -6.79 -9.52 14.27
N VAL A 16 -6.63 -8.21 14.45
CA VAL A 16 -5.76 -7.38 13.59
C VAL A 16 -4.32 -7.91 13.52
N PRO A 17 -3.63 -8.25 14.64
CA PRO A 17 -2.26 -8.75 14.58
C PRO A 17 -2.16 -10.06 13.78
N GLY A 18 -3.07 -11.01 14.01
CA GLY A 18 -3.10 -12.28 13.30
C GLY A 18 -3.30 -12.10 11.79
N TYR A 19 -4.19 -11.20 11.39
CA TYR A 19 -4.43 -10.88 9.98
C TYR A 19 -3.23 -10.21 9.32
N ILE A 20 -2.53 -9.31 10.02
CA ILE A 20 -1.30 -8.68 9.49
C ILE A 20 -0.24 -9.75 9.23
N VAL A 21 0.00 -10.65 10.19
CA VAL A 21 0.98 -11.75 10.03
C VAL A 21 0.58 -12.65 8.87
N ALA A 22 -0.68 -13.08 8.80
CA ALA A 22 -1.17 -13.95 7.74
C ALA A 22 -1.04 -13.30 6.34
N GLN A 23 -1.36 -12.01 6.22
CA GLN A 23 -1.20 -11.26 4.97
C GLN A 23 0.27 -11.15 4.56
N MET A 24 1.18 -10.89 5.49
CA MET A 24 2.62 -10.80 5.22
C MET A 24 3.17 -12.15 4.75
N LEU A 25 2.86 -13.24 5.46
CA LEU A 25 3.30 -14.59 5.09
C LEU A 25 2.71 -15.01 3.73
N GLY A 26 1.41 -14.77 3.51
CA GLY A 26 0.75 -15.05 2.24
C GLY A 26 1.37 -14.28 1.07
N ALA A 27 1.73 -13.01 1.29
CA ALA A 27 2.39 -12.18 0.27
C ALA A 27 3.80 -12.70 -0.08
N ILE A 28 4.58 -13.14 0.92
CA ILE A 28 5.90 -13.74 0.70
C ILE A 28 5.77 -15.07 -0.07
N VAL A 29 4.84 -15.93 0.34
CA VAL A 29 4.58 -17.21 -0.34
C VAL A 29 4.11 -16.97 -1.78
N GLY A 30 3.16 -16.07 -2.00
CA GLY A 30 2.68 -15.72 -3.33
C GLY A 30 3.80 -15.19 -4.25
N ALA A 31 4.64 -14.31 -3.73
CA ALA A 31 5.81 -13.80 -4.45
C ALA A 31 6.82 -14.91 -4.80
N THR A 32 7.01 -15.88 -3.89
CA THR A 32 7.86 -17.04 -4.14
C THR A 32 7.30 -17.93 -5.26
N ILE A 33 5.99 -18.13 -5.30
CA ILE A 33 5.31 -18.86 -6.38
C ILE A 33 5.54 -18.15 -7.73
N VAL A 34 5.37 -16.82 -7.75
CA VAL A 34 5.65 -16.02 -8.97
C VAL A 34 7.11 -16.15 -9.40
N TRP A 35 8.05 -16.12 -8.46
CA TRP A 35 9.46 -16.36 -8.76
C TRP A 35 9.69 -17.72 -9.43
N LEU A 36 9.06 -18.79 -8.95
CA LEU A 36 9.13 -20.14 -9.54
C LEU A 36 8.53 -20.16 -10.95
N MET A 37 7.41 -19.50 -11.19
CA MET A 37 6.76 -19.43 -12.51
C MET A 37 7.64 -18.75 -13.56
N TYR A 38 8.50 -17.82 -13.16
CA TYR A 38 9.35 -17.03 -14.07
C TYR A 38 10.83 -17.42 -14.04
N LEU A 39 11.19 -18.62 -13.57
CA LEU A 39 12.59 -19.07 -13.42
C LEU A 39 13.50 -18.76 -14.61
N PRO A 40 13.14 -19.12 -15.88
CA PRO A 40 14.02 -18.83 -17.03
C PRO A 40 14.07 -17.33 -17.36
N HIS A 41 13.03 -16.57 -17.05
CA HIS A 41 12.93 -15.14 -17.37
C HIS A 41 13.91 -14.29 -16.57
N TRP A 42 14.28 -14.71 -15.34
CA TRP A 42 15.20 -13.94 -14.50
C TRP A 42 16.58 -13.76 -15.12
N LYS A 43 17.06 -14.73 -15.91
CA LYS A 43 18.33 -14.61 -16.65
C LYS A 43 18.16 -13.83 -17.94
N ALA A 44 17.02 -13.96 -18.61
CA ALA A 44 16.74 -13.30 -19.89
C ALA A 44 16.43 -11.81 -19.75
N THR A 45 15.94 -11.36 -18.56
CA THR A 45 15.68 -9.95 -18.29
C THR A 45 16.95 -9.27 -17.80
N GLU A 46 17.42 -8.25 -18.48
CA GLU A 46 18.65 -7.52 -18.10
C GLU A 46 18.37 -6.48 -17.02
N GLU A 47 17.24 -5.76 -17.12
CA GLU A 47 16.91 -4.64 -16.25
C GLU A 47 16.55 -5.08 -14.84
N ALA A 48 17.35 -4.70 -13.84
CA ALA A 48 17.10 -4.98 -12.44
C ALA A 48 15.80 -4.31 -11.94
N GLY A 49 15.45 -3.12 -12.44
CA GLY A 49 14.21 -2.43 -12.12
C GLY A 49 12.96 -3.20 -12.55
N ALA A 50 12.98 -3.82 -13.73
CA ALA A 50 11.89 -4.66 -14.22
C ALA A 50 11.69 -5.89 -13.32
N LYS A 51 12.79 -6.52 -12.87
CA LYS A 51 12.74 -7.65 -11.92
C LYS A 51 12.13 -7.24 -10.59
N LEU A 52 12.54 -6.09 -10.03
CA LEU A 52 11.95 -5.55 -8.80
C LEU A 52 10.48 -5.23 -8.98
N GLY A 53 10.08 -4.69 -10.14
CA GLY A 53 8.70 -4.32 -10.46
C GLY A 53 7.72 -5.51 -10.47
N VAL A 54 8.20 -6.74 -10.63
CA VAL A 54 7.37 -7.95 -10.47
C VAL A 54 6.94 -8.16 -9.02
N PHE A 55 7.73 -7.68 -8.06
CA PHE A 55 7.52 -7.93 -6.62
C PHE A 55 6.92 -6.73 -5.91
N SER A 56 7.46 -5.54 -6.11
CA SER A 56 7.13 -4.35 -5.32
C SER A 56 6.90 -3.12 -6.17
N THR A 57 6.22 -2.15 -5.60
CA THR A 57 5.93 -0.89 -6.26
C THR A 57 7.14 0.05 -6.23
N ALA A 58 7.18 0.93 -7.22
CA ALA A 58 8.14 2.01 -7.31
C ALA A 58 7.44 3.27 -7.84
N PRO A 59 7.90 4.46 -7.46
CA PRO A 59 7.32 5.70 -7.97
C PRO A 59 7.77 5.95 -9.41
N ALA A 60 6.87 6.46 -10.26
CA ALA A 60 7.24 6.97 -11.58
C ALA A 60 8.17 8.19 -11.45
N ILE A 61 7.92 9.04 -10.46
CA ILE A 61 8.78 10.17 -10.10
C ILE A 61 9.00 10.11 -8.58
N LYS A 62 10.26 10.07 -8.16
CA LYS A 62 10.62 10.02 -6.74
C LYS A 62 10.40 11.37 -6.07
N ASN A 63 9.30 11.49 -5.35
CA ASN A 63 8.96 12.61 -4.50
C ASN A 63 8.20 12.07 -3.30
N TYR A 64 8.85 11.96 -2.16
CA TYR A 64 8.26 11.29 -0.99
C TYR A 64 6.92 11.89 -0.55
N PHE A 65 6.80 13.23 -0.54
CA PHE A 65 5.54 13.88 -0.15
C PHE A 65 4.40 13.53 -1.13
N ALA A 66 4.64 13.71 -2.43
CA ALA A 66 3.63 13.40 -3.44
C ALA A 66 3.30 11.90 -3.50
N ASN A 67 4.30 11.03 -3.32
CA ASN A 67 4.09 9.59 -3.32
C ASN A 67 3.29 9.12 -2.08
N PHE A 68 3.55 9.68 -0.88
CA PHE A 68 2.68 9.44 0.28
C PHE A 68 1.25 9.90 0.03
N LEU A 69 1.08 11.10 -0.52
CA LEU A 69 -0.25 11.64 -0.82
C LEU A 69 -1.00 10.73 -1.81
N SER A 70 -0.33 10.24 -2.86
CA SER A 70 -0.92 9.30 -3.83
C SER A 70 -1.38 8.00 -3.17
N GLU A 71 -0.55 7.40 -2.32
CA GLU A 71 -0.91 6.17 -1.60
C GLU A 71 -2.04 6.39 -0.58
N ILE A 72 -2.05 7.55 0.10
CA ILE A 72 -3.14 7.95 1.01
C ILE A 72 -4.45 8.06 0.23
N ILE A 73 -4.47 8.78 -0.90
CA ILE A 73 -5.68 8.97 -1.72
C ILE A 73 -6.17 7.61 -2.27
N GLY A 74 -5.28 6.80 -2.84
CA GLY A 74 -5.63 5.50 -3.40
C GLY A 74 -6.21 4.54 -2.35
N THR A 75 -5.62 4.50 -1.15
CA THR A 75 -6.11 3.63 -0.07
C THR A 75 -7.37 4.19 0.60
N MET A 76 -7.51 5.51 0.70
CA MET A 76 -8.75 6.14 1.14
C MET A 76 -9.91 5.77 0.21
N ALA A 77 -9.70 5.88 -1.11
CA ALA A 77 -10.70 5.49 -2.10
C ALA A 77 -11.09 4.00 -1.98
N LEU A 78 -10.10 3.12 -1.77
CA LEU A 78 -10.34 1.69 -1.54
C LEU A 78 -11.19 1.47 -0.27
N THR A 79 -10.81 2.11 0.84
CA THR A 79 -11.51 1.95 2.13
C THR A 79 -12.94 2.44 2.04
N LEU A 80 -13.16 3.65 1.50
CA LEU A 80 -14.49 4.19 1.29
C LEU A 80 -15.33 3.29 0.38
N GLY A 81 -14.77 2.84 -0.73
CA GLY A 81 -15.45 1.94 -1.65
C GLY A 81 -15.90 0.64 -0.97
N ILE A 82 -15.03 0.00 -0.17
CA ILE A 82 -15.37 -1.23 0.56
C ILE A 82 -16.45 -0.96 1.61
N LEU A 83 -16.36 0.12 2.39
CA LEU A 83 -17.35 0.46 3.40
C LEU A 83 -18.72 0.77 2.76
N PHE A 84 -18.76 1.51 1.66
CA PHE A 84 -20.01 1.77 0.94
C PHE A 84 -20.57 0.55 0.22
N ILE A 85 -19.74 -0.36 -0.29
CA ILE A 85 -20.19 -1.66 -0.82
C ILE A 85 -20.85 -2.47 0.29
N GLY A 86 -20.25 -2.46 1.50
CA GLY A 86 -20.69 -3.27 2.64
C GLY A 86 -22.08 -2.90 3.20
N VAL A 87 -22.58 -1.69 2.95
CA VAL A 87 -23.94 -1.28 3.41
C VAL A 87 -25.03 -1.61 2.37
N ASN A 88 -24.66 -2.09 1.20
CA ASN A 88 -25.62 -2.45 0.18
C ASN A 88 -26.00 -3.93 0.26
N LYS A 89 -27.26 -4.22 -0.06
CA LYS A 89 -27.74 -5.60 -0.23
C LYS A 89 -27.28 -6.11 -1.59
N ILE A 90 -26.23 -6.90 -1.58
CA ILE A 90 -25.65 -7.51 -2.78
C ILE A 90 -26.05 -8.98 -2.79
N ALA A 91 -26.35 -9.53 -3.97
CA ALA A 91 -26.64 -10.94 -4.13
C ALA A 91 -25.47 -11.81 -3.67
N ASP A 92 -25.78 -12.96 -3.09
CA ASP A 92 -24.79 -13.87 -2.55
C ASP A 92 -23.71 -14.23 -3.58
N GLY A 93 -22.44 -14.15 -3.15
CA GLY A 93 -21.29 -14.45 -3.99
C GLY A 93 -20.80 -13.30 -4.90
N LEU A 94 -21.55 -12.20 -5.08
CA LEU A 94 -21.12 -11.08 -5.93
C LEU A 94 -20.16 -10.10 -5.24
N ASN A 95 -20.14 -10.05 -3.92
CA ASN A 95 -19.31 -9.10 -3.18
C ASN A 95 -17.81 -9.16 -3.56
N PRO A 96 -17.17 -10.34 -3.66
CA PRO A 96 -15.77 -10.43 -4.08
C PRO A 96 -15.52 -9.88 -5.49
N LEU A 97 -16.47 -10.08 -6.42
CA LEU A 97 -16.37 -9.55 -7.78
C LEU A 97 -16.41 -8.02 -7.79
N ILE A 98 -17.34 -7.42 -7.04
CA ILE A 98 -17.49 -5.97 -6.95
C ILE A 98 -16.26 -5.33 -6.29
N VAL A 99 -15.74 -5.93 -5.21
CA VAL A 99 -14.50 -5.47 -4.57
C VAL A 99 -13.30 -5.64 -5.51
N GLY A 100 -13.23 -6.73 -6.27
CA GLY A 100 -12.22 -6.92 -7.31
C GLY A 100 -12.29 -5.84 -8.38
N ALA A 101 -13.48 -5.50 -8.86
CA ALA A 101 -13.71 -4.42 -9.84
C ALA A 101 -13.28 -3.05 -9.28
N LEU A 102 -13.54 -2.76 -8.00
CA LEU A 102 -13.06 -1.56 -7.32
C LEU A 102 -11.53 -1.47 -7.34
N ILE A 103 -10.84 -2.57 -7.05
CA ILE A 103 -9.36 -2.62 -7.08
C ILE A 103 -8.83 -2.37 -8.49
N VAL A 104 -9.46 -2.96 -9.51
CA VAL A 104 -9.12 -2.72 -10.93
C VAL A 104 -9.33 -1.24 -11.28
N ALA A 105 -10.45 -0.64 -10.88
CA ALA A 105 -10.73 0.77 -11.13
C ALA A 105 -9.68 1.69 -10.50
N ILE A 106 -9.27 1.41 -9.24
CA ILE A 106 -8.21 2.15 -8.56
C ILE A 106 -6.87 1.98 -9.29
N GLY A 107 -6.52 0.75 -9.68
CA GLY A 107 -5.28 0.48 -10.42
C GLY A 107 -5.19 1.27 -11.74
N LEU A 108 -6.29 1.31 -12.49
CA LEU A 108 -6.35 2.00 -13.79
C LEU A 108 -6.39 3.53 -13.65
N SER A 109 -7.00 4.07 -12.59
CA SER A 109 -7.18 5.52 -12.42
C SER A 109 -6.11 6.18 -11.55
N LEU A 110 -5.64 5.53 -10.49
CA LEU A 110 -4.75 6.09 -9.47
C LEU A 110 -3.37 5.40 -9.43
N GLY A 111 -3.14 4.39 -10.28
CA GLY A 111 -1.92 3.59 -10.25
C GLY A 111 -0.68 4.26 -10.83
N GLY A 112 -0.82 5.25 -11.68
CA GLY A 112 0.27 5.79 -12.49
C GLY A 112 1.41 6.43 -11.69
N ALA A 113 1.12 7.02 -10.54
CA ALA A 113 2.13 7.75 -9.77
C ALA A 113 3.08 6.84 -8.95
N THR A 114 2.55 5.77 -8.34
CA THR A 114 3.26 4.95 -7.35
C THR A 114 3.16 3.45 -7.60
N GLY A 115 2.38 3.01 -8.58
CA GLY A 115 2.06 1.59 -8.78
C GLY A 115 0.98 1.06 -7.83
N TYR A 116 0.18 1.95 -7.20
CA TYR A 116 -0.96 1.64 -6.32
C TYR A 116 -0.65 0.50 -5.33
N ALA A 117 0.28 0.71 -4.43
CA ALA A 117 0.54 -0.29 -3.39
C ALA A 117 -0.72 -0.55 -2.56
N ILE A 118 -1.39 0.49 -2.09
CA ILE A 118 -2.67 0.51 -1.36
C ILE A 118 -2.81 -0.54 -0.23
N ASN A 119 -1.76 -1.28 0.03
CA ASN A 119 -1.65 -2.29 1.08
C ASN A 119 -0.17 -2.53 1.43
N PRO A 120 0.24 -2.35 2.70
CA PRO A 120 1.62 -2.61 3.11
C PRO A 120 2.09 -4.04 2.81
N ALA A 121 1.25 -5.05 3.03
CA ALA A 121 1.62 -6.44 2.80
C ALA A 121 1.82 -6.75 1.31
N ARG A 122 1.06 -6.10 0.42
CA ARG A 122 1.15 -6.24 -1.03
C ARG A 122 2.50 -5.75 -1.57
N ASP A 123 3.16 -4.81 -0.88
CA ASP A 123 4.48 -4.32 -1.28
C ASP A 123 5.60 -4.94 -0.43
N LEU A 124 5.51 -4.87 0.89
CA LEU A 124 6.58 -5.27 1.81
C LEU A 124 6.85 -6.78 1.77
N GLY A 125 5.82 -7.62 1.72
CA GLY A 125 5.99 -9.07 1.64
C GLY A 125 6.77 -9.51 0.40
N PRO A 126 6.34 -9.14 -0.82
CA PRO A 126 7.08 -9.43 -2.03
C PRO A 126 8.46 -8.74 -2.10
N ARG A 127 8.64 -7.54 -1.51
CA ARG A 127 9.93 -6.86 -1.41
C ARG A 127 10.93 -7.67 -0.56
N ILE A 128 10.46 -8.25 0.54
CA ILE A 128 11.25 -9.20 1.34
C ILE A 128 11.59 -10.45 0.50
N ALA A 129 10.62 -11.02 -0.20
CA ALA A 129 10.87 -12.16 -1.09
C ALA A 129 11.91 -11.82 -2.16
N HIS A 130 11.81 -10.66 -2.82
CA HIS A 130 12.83 -10.19 -3.77
C HIS A 130 14.21 -10.08 -3.11
N ALA A 131 14.31 -9.62 -1.88
CA ALA A 131 15.59 -9.48 -1.18
C ALA A 131 16.27 -10.83 -0.91
N ILE A 132 15.51 -11.86 -0.53
CA ILE A 132 16.04 -13.16 -0.11
C ILE A 132 16.15 -14.20 -1.25
N LEU A 133 15.27 -14.12 -2.27
CA LEU A 133 15.27 -15.11 -3.35
C LEU A 133 16.49 -14.96 -4.28
N PRO A 134 17.00 -16.07 -4.83
CA PRO A 134 18.15 -16.07 -5.72
C PRO A 134 17.74 -15.67 -7.15
N ILE A 135 17.50 -14.39 -7.38
CA ILE A 135 17.11 -13.84 -8.67
C ILE A 135 18.36 -13.32 -9.38
N ALA A 136 18.66 -13.87 -10.54
CA ALA A 136 19.86 -13.50 -11.31
C ALA A 136 19.82 -12.00 -11.70
N GLY A 137 20.86 -11.23 -11.32
CA GLY A 137 21.01 -9.81 -11.65
C GLY A 137 19.89 -8.90 -11.10
N LYS A 138 19.30 -9.22 -9.93
CA LYS A 138 18.14 -8.50 -9.36
C LYS A 138 18.43 -7.09 -8.89
N GLY A 139 19.69 -6.76 -8.58
CA GLY A 139 20.03 -5.48 -7.96
C GLY A 139 19.49 -5.34 -6.53
N GLY A 140 19.32 -4.11 -6.07
CA GLY A 140 18.77 -3.77 -4.76
C GLY A 140 17.24 -3.85 -4.71
N SER A 141 16.69 -4.03 -3.49
CA SER A 141 15.23 -4.12 -3.27
C SER A 141 14.57 -2.75 -2.95
N ASN A 142 15.24 -1.64 -3.19
CA ASN A 142 14.76 -0.26 -2.99
C ASN A 142 14.13 -0.02 -1.60
N TRP A 143 14.83 -0.39 -0.55
CA TRP A 143 14.35 -0.29 0.84
C TRP A 143 14.06 1.14 1.29
N SER A 144 14.79 2.12 0.75
CA SER A 144 14.56 3.54 1.08
C SER A 144 13.16 4.01 0.71
N TYR A 145 12.58 3.43 -0.35
CA TYR A 145 11.23 3.73 -0.77
C TYR A 145 10.15 2.96 -0.01
N ALA A 146 10.49 1.81 0.61
CA ALA A 146 9.53 0.91 1.25
C ALA A 146 8.63 1.60 2.31
N ILE A 147 9.11 2.69 2.93
CA ILE A 147 8.34 3.45 3.91
C ILE A 147 7.05 4.05 3.33
N VAL A 148 7.03 4.39 2.03
CA VAL A 148 5.86 4.97 1.35
C VAL A 148 4.73 3.95 1.24
N PRO A 149 4.92 2.76 0.63
CA PRO A 149 3.87 1.74 0.53
C PRO A 149 3.52 1.08 1.87
N ILE A 150 4.28 1.35 2.95
CA ILE A 150 3.92 0.92 4.31
C ILE A 150 3.00 1.95 4.97
N LEU A 151 3.47 3.18 5.16
CA LEU A 151 2.77 4.18 5.95
C LEU A 151 1.65 4.88 5.16
N GLY A 152 1.83 5.11 3.85
CA GLY A 152 0.82 5.74 3.01
C GLY A 152 -0.52 5.01 3.03
N PRO A 153 -0.55 3.69 2.74
CA PRO A 153 -1.79 2.91 2.82
C PRO A 153 -2.38 2.80 4.23
N ILE A 154 -1.56 2.77 5.29
CA ILE A 154 -2.09 2.80 6.67
C ILE A 154 -2.83 4.11 6.90
N ALA A 155 -2.18 5.24 6.63
CA ALA A 155 -2.77 6.56 6.79
C ALA A 155 -4.02 6.75 5.92
N GLY A 156 -3.98 6.32 4.65
CA GLY A 156 -5.10 6.41 3.73
C GLY A 156 -6.28 5.54 4.13
N GLY A 157 -6.03 4.32 4.61
CA GLY A 157 -7.07 3.44 5.12
C GLY A 157 -7.78 4.03 6.34
N LEU A 158 -7.00 4.53 7.31
CA LEU A 158 -7.54 5.21 8.49
C LEU A 158 -8.32 6.48 8.11
N LEU A 159 -7.80 7.29 7.18
CA LEU A 159 -8.50 8.48 6.70
C LEU A 159 -9.85 8.12 6.04
N GLY A 160 -9.89 7.06 5.23
CA GLY A 160 -11.12 6.57 4.63
C GLY A 160 -12.17 6.17 5.68
N ALA A 161 -11.75 5.47 6.75
CA ALA A 161 -12.63 5.13 7.86
C ALA A 161 -13.14 6.38 8.62
N VAL A 162 -12.28 7.39 8.83
CA VAL A 162 -12.69 8.66 9.44
C VAL A 162 -13.71 9.40 8.57
N VAL A 163 -13.45 9.53 7.27
CA VAL A 163 -14.37 10.18 6.33
C VAL A 163 -15.73 9.47 6.34
N TYR A 164 -15.73 8.14 6.31
CA TYR A 164 -16.96 7.36 6.41
C TYR A 164 -17.69 7.57 7.74
N ALA A 165 -16.97 7.53 8.87
CA ALA A 165 -17.56 7.75 10.20
C ALA A 165 -18.20 9.15 10.32
N VAL A 166 -17.50 10.18 9.87
CA VAL A 166 -17.97 11.58 10.01
C VAL A 166 -19.13 11.89 9.07
N PHE A 167 -18.99 11.57 7.77
CA PHE A 167 -19.95 12.00 6.76
C PHE A 167 -21.12 11.05 6.57
N TYR A 168 -20.94 9.76 6.85
CA TYR A 168 -22.00 8.76 6.66
C TYR A 168 -22.63 8.30 7.98
N LYS A 169 -21.82 8.00 9.01
CA LYS A 169 -22.32 7.59 10.33
C LYS A 169 -22.61 8.78 11.27
N HIS A 170 -22.21 9.98 10.90
CA HIS A 170 -22.30 11.20 11.73
C HIS A 170 -21.68 11.02 13.13
N THR A 171 -20.56 10.30 13.20
CA THR A 171 -19.84 9.99 14.44
C THR A 171 -18.40 10.48 14.39
N PHE A 172 -17.91 11.01 15.51
CA PHE A 172 -16.50 11.36 15.70
C PHE A 172 -16.07 10.93 17.10
N ASN A 173 -15.07 10.09 17.18
CA ASN A 173 -14.53 9.56 18.43
C ASN A 173 -13.01 9.76 18.52
N ILE A 174 -12.43 9.36 19.66
CA ILE A 174 -10.99 9.49 19.88
C ILE A 174 -10.15 8.72 18.83
N GLY A 175 -10.66 7.59 18.34
CA GLY A 175 -10.00 6.84 17.26
C GLY A 175 -9.92 7.65 15.97
N CYS A 176 -10.96 8.43 15.63
CA CYS A 176 -10.92 9.36 14.49
C CYS A 176 -9.85 10.44 14.68
N ALA A 177 -9.75 11.00 15.89
CA ALA A 177 -8.71 11.99 16.17
C ALA A 177 -7.28 11.41 16.05
N ILE A 178 -7.05 10.22 16.60
CA ILE A 178 -5.77 9.50 16.47
C ILE A 178 -5.46 9.22 14.98
N ALA A 179 -6.42 8.76 14.20
CA ALA A 179 -6.26 8.51 12.79
C ALA A 179 -5.84 9.76 12.00
N ILE A 180 -6.45 10.91 12.27
CA ILE A 180 -6.07 12.21 11.68
C ILE A 180 -4.62 12.56 12.03
N VAL A 181 -4.22 12.38 13.29
CA VAL A 181 -2.83 12.61 13.72
C VAL A 181 -1.85 11.73 12.95
N VAL A 182 -2.18 10.45 12.74
CA VAL A 182 -1.35 9.52 11.93
C VAL A 182 -1.20 10.04 10.50
N VAL A 183 -2.27 10.53 9.88
CA VAL A 183 -2.22 11.11 8.52
C VAL A 183 -1.29 12.33 8.48
N ILE A 184 -1.46 13.25 9.43
CA ILE A 184 -0.63 14.47 9.52
C ILE A 184 0.84 14.10 9.70
N ILE A 185 1.18 13.19 10.61
CA ILE A 185 2.55 12.72 10.85
C ILE A 185 3.13 12.09 9.57
N THR A 186 2.35 11.28 8.85
CA THR A 186 2.79 10.66 7.60
C THR A 186 3.12 11.70 6.53
N LEU A 187 2.31 12.74 6.38
CA LEU A 187 2.56 13.82 5.43
C LEU A 187 3.77 14.68 5.82
N ILE A 188 3.93 14.98 7.12
CA ILE A 188 5.11 15.70 7.63
C ILE A 188 6.38 14.89 7.36
N LEU A 189 6.35 13.58 7.64
CA LEU A 189 7.47 12.68 7.34
C LEU A 189 7.82 12.71 5.84
N GLY A 190 6.81 12.64 4.97
CA GLY A 190 6.99 12.75 3.53
C GLY A 190 7.67 14.06 3.11
N TYR A 191 7.27 15.18 3.71
CA TYR A 191 7.88 16.47 3.45
C TYR A 191 9.35 16.50 3.89
N ILE A 192 9.66 16.00 5.10
CA ILE A 192 11.03 15.94 5.65
C ILE A 192 11.93 15.07 4.76
N LEU A 193 11.48 13.87 4.41
CA LEU A 193 12.23 12.95 3.56
C LEU A 193 12.48 13.54 2.16
N ASN A 194 11.50 14.25 1.61
CA ASN A 194 11.65 14.90 0.31
C ASN A 194 12.70 16.03 0.35
N LYS A 195 12.74 16.80 1.43
CA LYS A 195 13.74 17.85 1.63
C LYS A 195 15.15 17.26 1.80
N SER A 196 15.29 16.17 2.55
CA SER A 196 16.56 15.48 2.76
C SER A 196 17.10 14.86 1.46
N SER A 197 16.23 14.23 0.64
CA SER A 197 16.62 13.65 -0.64
C SER A 197 17.20 14.70 -1.59
N LYS A 198 16.54 15.86 -1.72
CA LYS A 198 17.02 16.97 -2.57
C LYS A 198 18.39 17.54 -2.13
N LYS A 199 18.65 17.54 -0.82
CA LYS A 199 19.94 18.03 -0.30
C LYS A 199 21.08 17.06 -0.66
N GLY A 200 20.85 15.74 -0.55
CA GLY A 200 21.84 14.73 -0.94
C GLY A 200 22.17 14.75 -2.44
N ASP A 201 21.17 14.99 -3.29
CA ASP A 201 21.38 15.12 -4.73
C ASP A 201 22.25 16.33 -5.09
N ILE A 202 22.13 17.45 -4.36
CA ILE A 202 22.96 18.66 -4.56
C ILE A 202 24.40 18.42 -4.07
N GLU A 203 24.59 17.82 -2.90
CA GLU A 203 25.92 17.55 -2.33
C GLU A 203 26.70 16.48 -3.15
N SER A 204 26.04 15.67 -3.95
CA SER A 204 26.69 14.69 -4.85
C SER A 204 27.18 15.28 -6.17
N ILE A 205 26.87 16.55 -6.46
CA ILE A 205 27.24 17.24 -7.71
C ILE A 205 28.52 18.09 -7.50
N TYR A 206 28.93 18.32 -6.24
CA TYR A 206 30.14 19.03 -5.85
C TYR A 206 31.14 18.07 -5.18
#